data_5a9f2fa62a2e4d028ee0756dd55167aa
#
_entry.id   5a9f2fa62a2e4d028ee0756dd55167aa
#
_cell.length_a   1.000
_cell.length_b   1.000
_cell.length_c   1.000
_cell.angle_alpha   90.00
_cell.angle_beta   90.00
_cell.angle_gamma   90.00
#
_symmetry.space_group_name_H-M   'P 1'
#
loop_
_entity.id
_entity.type
_entity.pdbx_description
1 polymer ?
#
loop_
_entity_poly.entity_id
_entity_poly.type
_entity_poly.pdbx_seq_one_letter_code
_entity_poly.pdbx_strand_id
1 'polypeptide(L)'
;MKRSFMIRRAVAITLTVAVLLCALSVISKSVELKISAQKHEDFFNEKNDFDILFLGTSHMLNAVFPMELWNSYGMTSYNLGGHSTALATSYWIMELALDYTKPSLIVIDCLGLDGMTKTSTTSFSYVHLSLDAFPLSRTKIRAVYDLLDDKEIDRLIAAGDLTESEKRTPIGLLWNFSVYHGRWDSLGKSDLFPEKNIEKGAEHRVRIGRPNPILDLPKEEMMTDDTVSLQYLERMITECRERGIDVLLTYLPFPATEEQHREANRVYETARKYGVGYLNFLDLSVIDYDVDCSDPGSHLNPSGARKITDYLGNYISEQYHIRDKRSEAAFSRWNDDYRIYQKYKYDLLRQTNDLDIYLMLIADQNLMSVIEINNPQLFEDEHYSALAQNLGISPGNTASDLLIVDGKGSEVKCLKKDSTGADSVSADAGHVTLTGNASDSYMVFLDQQELYTVSGQSAADIRICAVDKATGEVVDTVNSVFSYDPAGHIVSPTVAHER
;
A
#
# COMPACT_ATOMS: atom_id res chain seq x y z
N MET A 1 36.83 33.42 -44.36
CA MET A 1 35.92 34.20 -43.48
C MET A 1 34.45 33.74 -43.52
N LYS A 2 33.76 33.65 -44.64
CA LYS A 2 32.32 33.24 -44.68
C LYS A 2 32.02 31.91 -44.03
N ARG A 3 32.87 30.85 -44.21
CA ARG A 3 32.67 29.52 -43.65
C ARG A 3 32.77 29.48 -42.11
N SER A 4 33.74 30.21 -41.54
CA SER A 4 33.90 30.33 -40.08
C SER A 4 32.74 31.10 -39.44
N PHE A 5 32.20 32.11 -40.11
CA PHE A 5 31.03 32.86 -39.66
C PHE A 5 29.73 32.01 -39.68
N MET A 6 29.54 31.18 -40.73
CA MET A 6 28.41 30.27 -40.79
C MET A 6 28.48 29.20 -39.71
N ILE A 7 29.66 28.63 -39.41
CA ILE A 7 29.88 27.67 -38.33
C ILE A 7 29.53 28.29 -36.98
N ARG A 8 30.04 29.50 -36.69
CA ARG A 8 29.74 30.21 -35.43
C ARG A 8 28.25 30.48 -35.27
N ARG A 9 27.54 30.88 -36.34
CA ARG A 9 26.08 31.03 -36.29
C ARG A 9 25.34 29.72 -36.06
N ALA A 10 25.73 28.66 -36.74
CA ALA A 10 25.14 27.35 -36.53
C ALA A 10 25.33 26.86 -35.08
N VAL A 11 26.55 26.98 -34.54
CA VAL A 11 26.85 26.65 -33.13
C VAL A 11 26.03 27.52 -32.17
N ALA A 12 25.92 28.83 -32.41
CA ALA A 12 25.12 29.72 -31.56
C ALA A 12 23.62 29.32 -31.56
N ILE A 13 23.06 29.06 -32.75
CA ILE A 13 21.67 28.60 -32.88
C ILE A 13 21.46 27.26 -32.13
N THR A 14 22.37 26.31 -32.33
CA THR A 14 22.30 25.00 -31.64
C THR A 14 22.34 25.16 -30.11
N LEU A 15 23.25 26.00 -29.61
CA LEU A 15 23.35 26.28 -28.17
C LEU A 15 22.08 26.99 -27.65
N THR A 16 21.56 27.97 -28.37
CA THR A 16 20.31 28.66 -27.98
C THR A 16 19.13 27.66 -27.91
N VAL A 17 18.98 26.82 -28.94
CA VAL A 17 17.94 25.77 -28.96
C VAL A 17 18.13 24.81 -27.80
N ALA A 18 19.36 24.36 -27.52
CA ALA A 18 19.65 23.46 -26.40
C ALA A 18 19.28 24.11 -25.05
N VAL A 19 19.62 25.37 -24.83
CA VAL A 19 19.28 26.13 -23.60
C VAL A 19 17.75 26.27 -23.47
N LEU A 20 17.05 26.58 -24.55
CA LEU A 20 15.59 26.69 -24.55
C LEU A 20 14.93 25.33 -24.23
N LEU A 21 15.42 24.26 -24.82
CA LEU A 21 14.90 22.90 -24.54
C LEU A 21 15.17 22.50 -23.09
N CYS A 22 16.36 22.81 -22.55
CA CYS A 22 16.66 22.55 -21.13
C CYS A 22 15.73 23.34 -20.20
N ALA A 23 15.56 24.66 -20.48
CA ALA A 23 14.66 25.52 -19.70
C ALA A 23 13.21 24.98 -19.73
N LEU A 24 12.74 24.63 -20.93
CA LEU A 24 11.40 24.09 -21.12
C LEU A 24 11.23 22.74 -20.43
N SER A 25 12.23 21.89 -20.43
CA SER A 25 12.23 20.62 -19.70
C SER A 25 12.11 20.82 -18.18
N VAL A 26 12.87 21.79 -17.62
CA VAL A 26 12.78 22.13 -16.19
C VAL A 26 11.39 22.66 -15.84
N ILE A 27 10.85 23.57 -16.65
CA ILE A 27 9.50 24.13 -16.44
C ILE A 27 8.45 23.02 -16.55
N SER A 28 8.55 22.17 -17.58
CA SER A 28 7.64 21.03 -17.75
C SER A 28 7.61 20.13 -16.53
N LYS A 29 8.81 19.80 -16.01
CA LYS A 29 8.93 18.97 -14.81
C LYS A 29 8.37 19.66 -13.56
N SER A 30 8.50 20.98 -13.43
CA SER A 30 7.96 21.74 -12.29
C SER A 30 6.43 21.77 -12.27
N VAL A 31 5.76 21.82 -13.42
CA VAL A 31 4.29 21.87 -13.50
C VAL A 31 3.62 20.49 -13.52
N GLU A 32 4.38 19.42 -13.64
CA GLU A 32 3.88 18.04 -13.64
C GLU A 32 3.20 17.69 -12.32
N LEU A 33 2.17 16.82 -12.35
CA LEU A 33 1.53 16.29 -11.14
C LEU A 33 2.47 15.33 -10.40
N LYS A 34 2.84 15.64 -9.15
CA LYS A 34 3.85 14.89 -8.39
C LYS A 34 3.32 13.62 -7.73
N ILE A 35 2.03 13.53 -7.43
CA ILE A 35 1.44 12.44 -6.64
C ILE A 35 1.81 11.05 -7.18
N SER A 36 1.66 10.83 -8.48
CA SER A 36 2.07 9.55 -9.10
C SER A 36 3.39 9.65 -9.86
N ALA A 37 3.78 10.85 -10.32
CA ALA A 37 5.04 11.06 -11.00
C ALA A 37 6.23 10.71 -10.09
N GLN A 38 6.19 11.08 -8.82
CA GLN A 38 7.26 10.78 -7.86
C GLN A 38 7.47 9.28 -7.69
N LYS A 39 6.41 8.49 -7.58
CA LYS A 39 6.47 7.03 -7.53
C LYS A 39 7.26 6.45 -8.71
N HIS A 40 6.93 6.87 -9.94
CA HIS A 40 7.61 6.36 -11.13
C HIS A 40 9.03 6.94 -11.29
N GLU A 41 9.25 8.21 -10.93
CA GLU A 41 10.60 8.78 -10.90
C GLU A 41 11.52 8.04 -9.93
N ASP A 42 11.03 7.70 -8.74
CA ASP A 42 11.79 6.93 -7.75
C ASP A 42 12.09 5.52 -8.25
N PHE A 43 11.16 4.88 -8.98
CA PHE A 43 11.40 3.60 -9.66
C PHE A 43 12.61 3.67 -10.59
N PHE A 44 12.71 4.70 -11.44
CA PHE A 44 13.84 4.86 -12.38
C PHE A 44 15.13 5.24 -11.68
N ASN A 45 15.07 5.96 -10.57
CA ASN A 45 16.24 6.43 -9.83
C ASN A 45 16.87 5.30 -8.98
N GLU A 46 16.13 4.24 -8.70
CA GLU A 46 16.62 3.19 -7.83
C GLU A 46 17.68 2.28 -8.46
N LYS A 47 17.90 2.29 -9.77
CA LYS A 47 18.96 1.55 -10.48
C LYS A 47 19.16 0.12 -9.99
N ASN A 48 18.15 -0.51 -9.45
CA ASN A 48 18.23 -1.82 -8.83
C ASN A 48 17.45 -2.82 -9.66
N ASP A 49 17.96 -4.03 -9.72
CA ASP A 49 17.18 -5.15 -10.20
C ASP A 49 16.18 -5.52 -9.11
N PHE A 50 14.92 -5.24 -9.34
CA PHE A 50 13.84 -5.74 -8.53
C PHE A 50 13.59 -7.21 -8.85
N ASP A 51 13.44 -8.04 -7.81
CA ASP A 51 13.04 -9.43 -7.99
C ASP A 51 11.60 -9.53 -8.44
N ILE A 52 10.75 -8.63 -7.91
CA ILE A 52 9.31 -8.68 -8.10
C ILE A 52 8.77 -7.32 -8.52
N LEU A 53 7.90 -7.29 -9.54
CA LEU A 53 7.04 -6.16 -9.85
C LEU A 53 5.59 -6.52 -9.59
N PHE A 54 4.85 -5.61 -8.94
CA PHE A 54 3.42 -5.72 -8.72
C PHE A 54 2.70 -4.79 -9.67
N LEU A 55 1.68 -5.31 -10.37
CA LEU A 55 0.88 -4.59 -11.38
C LEU A 55 -0.60 -4.77 -11.07
N GLY A 56 -1.39 -3.76 -11.37
CA GLY A 56 -2.84 -3.79 -11.17
C GLY A 56 -3.44 -2.43 -10.89
N THR A 57 -4.62 -2.44 -10.30
CA THR A 57 -5.40 -1.27 -9.96
C THR A 57 -4.96 -0.64 -8.62
N SER A 58 -5.77 0.27 -8.09
CA SER A 58 -5.62 0.81 -6.73
C SER A 58 -5.72 -0.26 -5.64
N HIS A 59 -6.31 -1.42 -5.92
CA HIS A 59 -6.29 -2.57 -5.00
C HIS A 59 -4.86 -3.05 -4.79
N MET A 60 -4.10 -3.29 -5.87
CA MET A 60 -2.68 -3.63 -5.75
C MET A 60 -1.87 -2.52 -5.07
N LEU A 61 -2.13 -1.26 -5.44
CA LEU A 61 -1.46 -0.09 -4.87
C LEU A 61 -1.55 -0.03 -3.35
N ASN A 62 -2.71 -0.38 -2.78
CA ASN A 62 -3.00 -0.29 -1.36
C ASN A 62 -2.88 -1.63 -0.60
N ALA A 63 -2.68 -2.76 -1.29
CA ALA A 63 -2.67 -4.08 -0.66
C ALA A 63 -1.28 -4.67 -0.46
N VAL A 64 -0.27 -4.24 -1.22
CA VAL A 64 1.05 -4.86 -1.19
C VAL A 64 2.15 -3.83 -0.91
N PHE A 65 2.83 -4.00 0.21
CA PHE A 65 3.90 -3.12 0.68
C PHE A 65 5.29 -3.73 0.46
N PRO A 66 6.05 -3.28 -0.56
CA PRO A 66 7.39 -3.79 -0.85
C PRO A 66 8.37 -3.73 0.32
N MET A 67 8.25 -2.72 1.19
CA MET A 67 9.15 -2.59 2.34
C MET A 67 8.86 -3.64 3.43
N GLU A 68 7.62 -4.13 3.55
CA GLU A 68 7.29 -5.25 4.43
C GLU A 68 7.83 -6.58 3.87
N LEU A 69 7.78 -6.78 2.54
CA LEU A 69 8.42 -7.94 1.88
C LEU A 69 9.94 -7.93 2.07
N TRP A 70 10.56 -6.75 1.99
CA TRP A 70 11.99 -6.61 2.32
C TRP A 70 12.28 -7.01 3.75
N ASN A 71 11.51 -6.46 4.71
CA ASN A 71 11.73 -6.74 6.13
C ASN A 71 11.58 -8.23 6.47
N SER A 72 10.51 -8.86 6.00
CA SER A 72 10.19 -10.24 6.38
C SER A 72 10.95 -11.29 5.58
N TYR A 73 11.18 -11.04 4.29
CA TYR A 73 11.66 -12.06 3.35
C TYR A 73 12.95 -11.67 2.60
N GLY A 74 13.41 -10.42 2.71
CA GLY A 74 14.59 -9.91 1.98
C GLY A 74 14.39 -9.82 0.46
N MET A 75 13.13 -9.72 0.00
CA MET A 75 12.77 -9.62 -1.41
C MET A 75 12.80 -8.16 -1.87
N THR A 76 13.50 -7.87 -2.95
CA THR A 76 13.47 -6.55 -3.58
C THR A 76 12.28 -6.46 -4.52
N SER A 77 11.40 -5.48 -4.32
CA SER A 77 10.18 -5.38 -5.11
C SER A 77 9.73 -3.94 -5.30
N TYR A 78 8.86 -3.71 -6.28
CA TYR A 78 8.25 -2.41 -6.52
C TYR A 78 6.78 -2.54 -6.88
N ASN A 79 5.93 -1.69 -6.29
CA ASN A 79 4.51 -1.68 -6.57
C ASN A 79 4.19 -0.63 -7.65
N LEU A 80 3.88 -1.09 -8.86
CA LEU A 80 3.49 -0.28 -10.02
C LEU A 80 1.96 -0.23 -10.23
N GLY A 81 1.17 -0.74 -9.27
CA GLY A 81 -0.28 -0.60 -9.26
C GLY A 81 -0.70 0.87 -9.29
N GLY A 82 -1.83 1.19 -9.86
CA GLY A 82 -2.27 2.57 -10.05
C GLY A 82 -3.78 2.77 -9.95
N HIS A 83 -4.21 4.02 -9.74
CA HIS A 83 -5.64 4.33 -9.62
C HIS A 83 -6.40 4.04 -10.91
N SER A 84 -7.46 3.23 -10.83
CA SER A 84 -8.32 2.86 -11.96
C SER A 84 -7.56 2.43 -13.21
N THR A 85 -6.44 1.72 -13.03
CA THR A 85 -5.57 1.28 -14.12
C THR A 85 -6.16 0.06 -14.80
N ALA A 86 -6.56 0.17 -16.05
CA ALA A 86 -7.03 -0.96 -16.87
C ALA A 86 -5.87 -1.93 -17.18
N LEU A 87 -6.18 -3.21 -17.42
CA LEU A 87 -5.16 -4.24 -17.71
C LEU A 87 -4.33 -3.91 -18.97
N ALA A 88 -4.91 -3.27 -19.99
CA ALA A 88 -4.14 -2.80 -21.14
C ALA A 88 -3.13 -1.69 -20.76
N THR A 89 -3.49 -0.80 -19.84
CA THR A 89 -2.56 0.20 -19.30
C THR A 89 -1.49 -0.47 -18.44
N SER A 90 -1.85 -1.47 -17.60
CA SER A 90 -0.91 -2.28 -16.82
C SER A 90 0.10 -3.02 -17.70
N TYR A 91 -0.34 -3.54 -18.84
CA TYR A 91 0.56 -4.14 -19.85
C TYR A 91 1.63 -3.15 -20.31
N TRP A 92 1.25 -1.92 -20.64
CA TRP A 92 2.22 -0.92 -21.09
C TRP A 92 3.12 -0.40 -19.96
N ILE A 93 2.62 -0.32 -18.72
CA ILE A 93 3.46 -0.05 -17.54
C ILE A 93 4.50 -1.17 -17.40
N MET A 94 4.10 -2.44 -17.54
CA MET A 94 5.02 -3.57 -17.54
C MET A 94 6.10 -3.44 -18.61
N GLU A 95 5.71 -3.24 -19.87
CA GLU A 95 6.66 -3.10 -20.99
C GLU A 95 7.64 -1.95 -20.78
N LEU A 96 7.15 -0.81 -20.27
CA LEU A 96 7.97 0.35 -19.94
C LEU A 96 8.93 0.07 -18.78
N ALA A 97 8.48 -0.65 -17.75
CA ALA A 97 9.34 -1.02 -16.63
C ALA A 97 10.42 -2.02 -17.04
N LEU A 98 10.10 -2.96 -17.93
CA LEU A 98 11.04 -3.97 -18.45
C LEU A 98 12.15 -3.39 -19.36
N ASP A 99 12.01 -2.15 -19.82
CA ASP A 99 13.12 -1.41 -20.44
C ASP A 99 14.24 -1.07 -19.42
N TYR A 100 13.95 -1.10 -18.10
CA TYR A 100 14.87 -0.63 -17.04
C TYR A 100 15.24 -1.70 -16.02
N THR A 101 14.44 -2.74 -15.85
CA THR A 101 14.70 -3.82 -14.86
C THR A 101 14.37 -5.19 -15.42
N LYS A 102 14.87 -6.24 -14.76
CA LYS A 102 14.67 -7.64 -15.15
C LYS A 102 14.20 -8.42 -13.92
N PRO A 103 12.90 -8.34 -13.58
CA PRO A 103 12.36 -9.08 -12.45
C PRO A 103 12.38 -10.59 -12.73
N SER A 104 12.45 -11.38 -11.67
CA SER A 104 12.25 -12.82 -11.74
C SER A 104 10.77 -13.19 -11.75
N LEU A 105 9.92 -12.33 -11.12
CA LEU A 105 8.48 -12.54 -10.97
C LEU A 105 7.71 -11.25 -11.23
N ILE A 106 6.61 -11.36 -11.94
CA ILE A 106 5.58 -10.32 -12.06
C ILE A 106 4.29 -10.82 -11.44
N VAL A 107 3.75 -10.08 -10.48
CA VAL A 107 2.45 -10.34 -9.83
C VAL A 107 1.42 -9.38 -10.40
N ILE A 108 0.33 -9.93 -10.93
CA ILE A 108 -0.70 -9.16 -11.63
C ILE A 108 -2.03 -9.31 -10.89
N ASP A 109 -2.58 -8.21 -10.38
CA ASP A 109 -3.96 -8.18 -9.92
C ASP A 109 -4.90 -8.04 -11.12
N CYS A 110 -5.84 -8.96 -11.22
CA CYS A 110 -6.68 -9.14 -12.40
C CYS A 110 -8.07 -8.50 -12.27
N LEU A 111 -8.29 -7.64 -11.26
CA LEU A 111 -9.54 -6.89 -11.14
C LEU A 111 -9.80 -6.05 -12.41
N GLY A 112 -11.03 -6.10 -12.92
CA GLY A 112 -11.46 -5.44 -14.15
C GLY A 112 -11.14 -6.23 -15.40
N LEU A 113 -11.14 -7.57 -15.30
CA LEU A 113 -10.98 -8.47 -16.44
C LEU A 113 -12.15 -8.35 -17.46
N ASP A 114 -13.32 -7.88 -17.01
CA ASP A 114 -14.49 -7.58 -17.85
C ASP A 114 -14.30 -6.34 -18.74
N GLY A 115 -13.22 -5.58 -18.55
CA GLY A 115 -12.99 -4.31 -19.23
C GLY A 115 -12.93 -4.41 -20.74
N MET A 116 -13.80 -3.66 -21.43
CA MET A 116 -13.90 -3.57 -22.89
C MET A 116 -13.04 -2.45 -23.48
N THR A 117 -12.42 -1.64 -22.63
CA THR A 117 -11.59 -0.48 -23.00
C THR A 117 -10.14 -0.67 -22.61
N LYS A 118 -9.22 -0.02 -23.34
CA LYS A 118 -7.78 -0.04 -23.00
C LYS A 118 -7.41 0.93 -21.87
N THR A 119 -8.28 1.89 -21.60
CA THR A 119 -8.09 2.90 -20.55
C THR A 119 -9.33 3.00 -19.67
N SER A 120 -9.19 3.61 -18.49
CA SER A 120 -10.33 3.83 -17.61
C SER A 120 -11.39 4.70 -18.28
N THR A 121 -12.65 4.30 -18.14
CA THR A 121 -13.83 5.08 -18.57
C THR A 121 -14.19 6.18 -17.55
N THR A 122 -13.67 6.12 -16.33
CA THR A 122 -13.95 7.10 -15.27
C THR A 122 -13.24 8.42 -15.53
N SER A 123 -11.95 8.37 -15.88
CA SER A 123 -11.15 9.57 -16.21
C SER A 123 -9.89 9.21 -16.97
N PHE A 124 -9.63 9.91 -18.08
CA PHE A 124 -8.38 9.77 -18.82
C PHE A 124 -7.16 10.31 -18.03
N SER A 125 -7.39 11.09 -16.98
CA SER A 125 -6.32 11.56 -16.10
C SER A 125 -5.56 10.41 -15.42
N TYR A 126 -6.18 9.24 -15.21
CA TYR A 126 -5.51 8.06 -14.68
C TYR A 126 -4.43 7.50 -15.62
N VAL A 127 -4.61 7.65 -16.93
CA VAL A 127 -3.57 7.29 -17.92
C VAL A 127 -2.36 8.23 -17.78
N HIS A 128 -2.61 9.52 -17.59
CA HIS A 128 -1.55 10.50 -17.31
C HIS A 128 -0.79 10.16 -16.03
N LEU A 129 -1.51 9.87 -14.93
CA LEU A 129 -0.89 9.45 -13.67
C LEU A 129 -0.02 8.20 -13.84
N SER A 130 -0.41 7.31 -14.74
CA SER A 130 0.29 6.04 -15.00
C SER A 130 1.49 6.17 -15.92
N LEU A 131 1.47 7.07 -16.92
CA LEU A 131 2.44 7.07 -18.01
C LEU A 131 3.35 8.33 -18.06
N ASP A 132 2.91 9.45 -17.50
CA ASP A 132 3.59 10.74 -17.72
C ASP A 132 5.04 10.75 -17.25
N ALA A 133 5.32 10.13 -16.11
CA ALA A 133 6.67 10.07 -15.54
C ALA A 133 7.62 9.14 -16.28
N PHE A 134 7.10 8.23 -17.12
CA PHE A 134 7.97 7.36 -17.91
C PHE A 134 8.75 8.15 -18.95
N PRO A 135 10.07 7.96 -19.05
CA PRO A 135 10.90 8.66 -20.03
C PRO A 135 10.45 8.39 -21.46
N LEU A 136 10.65 9.38 -22.34
CA LEU A 136 10.35 9.22 -23.75
C LEU A 136 11.23 8.11 -24.36
N SER A 137 10.59 7.06 -24.84
CA SER A 137 11.22 5.88 -25.44
C SER A 137 10.39 5.35 -26.61
N ARG A 138 10.94 4.39 -27.35
CA ARG A 138 10.18 3.70 -28.40
C ARG A 138 8.98 2.95 -27.81
N THR A 139 9.15 2.37 -26.63
CA THR A 139 8.09 1.67 -25.90
C THR A 139 6.99 2.65 -25.50
N LYS A 140 7.34 3.84 -24.95
CA LYS A 140 6.34 4.86 -24.62
C LYS A 140 5.56 5.36 -25.85
N ILE A 141 6.22 5.56 -26.96
CA ILE A 141 5.54 5.94 -28.22
C ILE A 141 4.52 4.87 -28.62
N ARG A 142 4.93 3.59 -28.62
CA ARG A 142 4.03 2.47 -28.92
C ARG A 142 2.85 2.42 -27.95
N ALA A 143 3.11 2.55 -26.66
CA ALA A 143 2.09 2.58 -25.60
C ALA A 143 1.03 3.66 -25.87
N VAL A 144 1.49 4.89 -26.14
CA VAL A 144 0.61 6.03 -26.39
C VAL A 144 -0.31 5.78 -27.59
N TYR A 145 0.24 5.33 -28.71
CA TYR A 145 -0.58 5.10 -29.92
C TYR A 145 -1.52 3.89 -29.74
N ASP A 146 -1.09 2.84 -29.05
CA ASP A 146 -1.96 1.68 -28.79
C ASP A 146 -3.11 2.03 -27.84
N LEU A 147 -2.83 2.72 -26.72
CA LEU A 147 -3.86 3.12 -25.76
C LEU A 147 -4.86 4.15 -26.32
N LEU A 148 -4.43 4.99 -27.25
CA LEU A 148 -5.30 5.96 -27.90
C LEU A 148 -6.12 5.35 -29.05
N ASP A 149 -5.69 4.22 -29.63
CA ASP A 149 -6.46 3.45 -30.62
C ASP A 149 -7.47 2.54 -29.90
N ASP A 150 -8.53 3.15 -29.35
CA ASP A 150 -9.57 2.48 -28.59
C ASP A 150 -10.95 2.82 -29.16
N LYS A 151 -11.44 1.90 -29.98
CA LYS A 151 -12.72 2.05 -30.71
C LYS A 151 -13.92 2.15 -29.76
N GLU A 152 -13.86 1.49 -28.60
CA GLU A 152 -14.95 1.53 -27.63
C GLU A 152 -15.01 2.90 -26.95
N ILE A 153 -13.88 3.45 -26.55
CA ILE A 153 -13.82 4.84 -26.06
C ILE A 153 -14.32 5.83 -27.13
N ASP A 154 -13.91 5.67 -28.38
CA ASP A 154 -14.36 6.54 -29.47
C ASP A 154 -15.88 6.45 -29.67
N ARG A 155 -16.45 5.24 -29.54
CA ARG A 155 -17.90 5.00 -29.61
C ARG A 155 -18.63 5.69 -28.45
N LEU A 156 -18.12 5.54 -27.21
CA LEU A 156 -18.72 6.16 -26.00
C LEU A 156 -18.68 7.70 -26.08
N ILE A 157 -17.58 8.27 -26.59
CA ILE A 157 -17.47 9.72 -26.84
C ILE A 157 -18.49 10.16 -27.88
N ALA A 158 -18.61 9.43 -29.01
CA ALA A 158 -19.54 9.76 -30.06
C ALA A 158 -21.02 9.63 -29.66
N ALA A 159 -21.33 8.73 -28.70
CA ALA A 159 -22.65 8.59 -28.09
C ALA A 159 -22.96 9.67 -27.05
N GLY A 160 -21.95 10.41 -26.56
CA GLY A 160 -22.09 11.39 -25.47
C GLY A 160 -22.04 10.75 -24.07
N ASP A 161 -21.72 9.46 -23.99
CA ASP A 161 -21.60 8.72 -22.71
C ASP A 161 -20.30 9.05 -21.98
N LEU A 162 -19.27 9.50 -22.72
CA LEU A 162 -18.03 10.03 -22.17
C LEU A 162 -17.78 11.45 -22.67
N THR A 163 -17.28 12.30 -21.78
CA THR A 163 -16.80 13.62 -22.18
C THR A 163 -15.42 13.48 -22.83
N GLU A 164 -15.25 13.98 -24.05
CA GLU A 164 -13.94 14.03 -24.68
C GLU A 164 -12.97 14.84 -23.81
N SER A 165 -11.84 14.24 -23.48
CA SER A 165 -10.81 14.90 -22.72
C SER A 165 -9.80 15.55 -23.67
N GLU A 166 -9.60 16.87 -23.57
CA GLU A 166 -8.54 17.60 -24.30
C GLU A 166 -7.15 16.98 -24.07
N LYS A 167 -7.00 16.25 -22.97
CA LYS A 167 -5.76 15.55 -22.57
C LYS A 167 -5.55 14.24 -23.32
N ARG A 168 -6.59 13.69 -23.99
CA ARG A 168 -6.55 12.43 -24.74
C ARG A 168 -5.94 12.66 -26.13
N THR A 169 -4.67 13.04 -26.15
CA THR A 169 -3.93 13.27 -27.39
C THR A 169 -2.52 12.69 -27.31
N PRO A 170 -1.93 12.25 -28.45
CA PRO A 170 -0.55 11.78 -28.46
C PRO A 170 0.43 12.80 -27.87
N ILE A 171 0.27 14.08 -28.22
CA ILE A 171 1.13 15.15 -27.69
C ILE A 171 0.98 15.31 -26.18
N GLY A 172 -0.24 15.14 -25.63
CA GLY A 172 -0.51 15.20 -24.20
C GLY A 172 0.28 14.18 -23.42
N LEU A 173 0.29 12.92 -23.87
CA LEU A 173 0.98 11.80 -23.21
C LEU A 173 2.49 11.75 -23.50
N LEU A 174 2.95 12.31 -24.62
CA LEU A 174 4.39 12.34 -24.95
C LEU A 174 5.10 13.57 -24.40
N TRP A 175 4.36 14.62 -24.12
CA TRP A 175 4.89 15.90 -23.64
C TRP A 175 3.96 16.54 -22.60
N ASN A 176 4.17 16.24 -21.33
CA ASN A 176 3.33 16.61 -20.19
C ASN A 176 3.09 18.13 -20.09
N PHE A 177 4.03 18.95 -20.54
CA PHE A 177 3.87 20.40 -20.53
C PHE A 177 2.63 20.85 -21.31
N SER A 178 2.27 20.17 -22.38
CA SER A 178 1.07 20.50 -23.18
C SER A 178 -0.24 20.39 -22.37
N VAL A 179 -0.24 19.57 -21.30
CA VAL A 179 -1.38 19.34 -20.42
C VAL A 179 -1.31 20.21 -19.16
N TYR A 180 -0.12 20.34 -18.57
CA TYR A 180 0.05 20.95 -17.24
C TYR A 180 0.57 22.36 -17.23
N HIS A 181 0.82 22.98 -18.40
CA HIS A 181 1.36 24.34 -18.50
C HIS A 181 0.55 25.40 -17.74
N GLY A 182 -0.77 25.19 -17.56
CA GLY A 182 -1.63 26.10 -16.80
C GLY A 182 -1.49 26.00 -15.28
N ARG A 183 -0.75 24.98 -14.75
CA ARG A 183 -0.58 24.80 -13.30
C ARG A 183 0.44 25.76 -12.65
N TRP A 184 1.13 26.55 -13.44
CA TRP A 184 2.17 27.46 -12.91
C TRP A 184 1.67 28.41 -11.82
N ASP A 185 0.40 28.76 -11.80
CA ASP A 185 -0.26 29.62 -10.82
C ASP A 185 -0.75 28.89 -9.55
N SER A 186 -0.73 27.56 -9.57
CA SER A 186 -1.19 26.68 -8.49
C SER A 186 -0.06 25.81 -7.91
N LEU A 187 1.21 26.11 -8.24
CA LEU A 187 2.34 25.33 -7.74
C LEU A 187 2.51 25.49 -6.23
N GLY A 188 2.62 24.38 -5.53
CA GLY A 188 2.90 24.31 -4.10
C GLY A 188 4.35 23.91 -3.80
N LYS A 189 4.68 23.83 -2.51
CA LYS A 189 6.01 23.40 -2.04
C LYS A 189 6.33 21.98 -2.51
N SER A 190 5.36 21.09 -2.50
CA SER A 190 5.50 19.67 -2.93
C SER A 190 5.79 19.53 -4.43
N ASP A 191 5.35 20.46 -5.27
CA ASP A 191 5.68 20.44 -6.70
C ASP A 191 7.16 20.79 -6.98
N LEU A 192 7.74 21.65 -6.14
CA LEU A 192 9.13 22.10 -6.27
C LEU A 192 10.12 21.21 -5.50
N PHE A 193 9.66 20.65 -4.38
CA PHE A 193 10.44 19.79 -3.49
C PHE A 193 9.63 18.54 -3.17
N PRO A 194 9.46 17.62 -4.12
CA PRO A 194 8.70 16.40 -3.91
C PRO A 194 9.40 15.50 -2.89
N GLU A 195 8.61 14.90 -2.01
CA GLU A 195 9.10 13.90 -1.08
C GLU A 195 9.37 12.59 -1.82
N LYS A 196 10.41 11.86 -1.39
CA LYS A 196 10.73 10.54 -1.92
C LYS A 196 9.57 9.58 -1.59
N ASN A 197 9.19 8.72 -2.53
CA ASN A 197 8.29 7.62 -2.25
C ASN A 197 9.02 6.53 -1.46
N ILE A 198 8.87 6.59 -0.12
CA ILE A 198 9.51 5.65 0.80
C ILE A 198 8.84 4.27 0.83
N GLU A 199 7.65 4.13 0.23
CA GLU A 199 6.84 2.92 0.23
C GLU A 199 7.10 2.04 -1.00
N LYS A 200 8.10 2.38 -1.81
CA LYS A 200 8.45 1.64 -3.05
C LYS A 200 7.23 1.45 -3.97
N GLY A 201 6.48 2.52 -4.15
CA GLY A 201 5.33 2.56 -5.04
C GLY A 201 4.00 2.18 -4.42
N ALA A 202 3.95 1.66 -3.20
CA ALA A 202 2.71 1.45 -2.47
C ALA A 202 2.14 2.77 -1.90
N GLU A 203 0.92 2.72 -1.37
CA GLU A 203 0.24 3.86 -0.75
C GLU A 203 -0.56 3.41 0.47
N HIS A 204 -0.24 3.93 1.65
CA HIS A 204 -1.01 3.70 2.88
C HIS A 204 -2.32 4.50 2.88
N ARG A 205 -3.42 3.80 3.17
CA ARG A 205 -4.72 4.41 3.45
C ARG A 205 -5.05 4.29 4.92
N VAL A 206 -4.57 5.24 5.72
CA VAL A 206 -4.72 5.26 7.18
C VAL A 206 -6.13 5.69 7.56
N ARG A 207 -7.08 4.78 7.38
CA ARG A 207 -8.51 4.91 7.74
C ARG A 207 -9.07 3.53 8.03
N ILE A 208 -10.18 3.49 8.76
CA ILE A 208 -11.05 2.31 8.84
C ILE A 208 -12.38 2.68 8.23
N GLY A 209 -12.81 1.90 7.23
CA GLY A 209 -14.09 2.05 6.56
C GLY A 209 -14.91 0.77 6.72
N ARG A 210 -16.19 0.91 7.03
CA ARG A 210 -17.08 -0.26 7.06
C ARG A 210 -17.35 -0.72 5.64
N PRO A 211 -17.19 -2.02 5.33
CA PRO A 211 -17.42 -2.56 4.01
C PRO A 211 -18.90 -2.55 3.65
N ASN A 212 -19.17 -2.62 2.35
CA ASN A 212 -20.49 -3.03 1.89
C ASN A 212 -20.76 -4.48 2.33
N PRO A 213 -22.01 -4.91 2.46
CA PRO A 213 -22.34 -6.29 2.79
C PRO A 213 -21.67 -7.25 1.79
N ILE A 214 -21.01 -8.26 2.32
CA ILE A 214 -20.45 -9.35 1.51
C ILE A 214 -21.62 -10.22 1.06
N LEU A 215 -21.70 -10.47 -0.24
CA LEU A 215 -22.71 -11.36 -0.80
C LEU A 215 -22.16 -12.78 -0.82
N ASP A 216 -22.96 -13.74 -0.33
CA ASP A 216 -22.67 -15.16 -0.49
C ASP A 216 -23.17 -15.58 -1.88
N LEU A 217 -22.25 -15.82 -2.80
CA LEU A 217 -22.55 -16.02 -4.22
C LEU A 217 -22.05 -17.37 -4.72
N PRO A 218 -22.79 -18.00 -5.67
CA PRO A 218 -22.36 -19.26 -6.25
C PRO A 218 -21.07 -19.10 -7.05
N LYS A 219 -20.05 -19.91 -6.73
CA LYS A 219 -18.70 -19.83 -7.30
C LYS A 219 -18.53 -20.58 -8.64
N GLU A 220 -19.58 -21.18 -9.15
CA GLU A 220 -19.51 -22.15 -10.26
C GLU A 220 -19.60 -21.50 -11.64
N GLU A 221 -20.02 -20.24 -11.73
CA GLU A 221 -20.18 -19.53 -12.99
C GLU A 221 -18.95 -18.69 -13.34
N MET A 222 -18.60 -18.69 -14.62
CA MET A 222 -17.41 -18.00 -15.13
C MET A 222 -17.83 -16.97 -16.19
N MET A 223 -17.12 -15.87 -16.26
CA MET A 223 -17.22 -14.90 -17.35
C MET A 223 -16.81 -15.56 -18.68
N THR A 224 -17.64 -15.41 -19.71
CA THR A 224 -17.42 -16.04 -21.03
C THR A 224 -16.91 -15.07 -22.09
N ASP A 225 -17.03 -13.76 -21.86
CA ASP A 225 -16.72 -12.72 -22.83
C ASP A 225 -15.21 -12.65 -23.13
N ASP A 226 -14.91 -12.40 -24.40
CA ASP A 226 -13.55 -12.11 -24.87
C ASP A 226 -13.32 -10.59 -24.82
N THR A 227 -12.89 -10.12 -23.66
CA THR A 227 -12.71 -8.69 -23.35
C THR A 227 -11.35 -8.17 -23.80
N VAL A 228 -11.23 -6.86 -23.92
CA VAL A 228 -9.94 -6.19 -24.17
C VAL A 228 -8.98 -6.47 -23.01
N SER A 229 -9.47 -6.40 -21.78
CA SER A 229 -8.68 -6.70 -20.58
C SER A 229 -8.11 -8.12 -20.58
N LEU A 230 -8.91 -9.14 -20.94
CA LEU A 230 -8.45 -10.52 -21.05
C LEU A 230 -7.35 -10.68 -22.10
N GLN A 231 -7.52 -10.07 -23.28
CA GLN A 231 -6.51 -10.13 -24.34
C GLN A 231 -5.17 -9.53 -23.88
N TYR A 232 -5.19 -8.43 -23.12
CA TYR A 232 -3.96 -7.84 -22.57
C TYR A 232 -3.37 -8.66 -21.45
N LEU A 233 -4.17 -9.30 -20.60
CA LEU A 233 -3.67 -10.25 -19.59
C LEU A 233 -2.94 -11.43 -20.26
N GLU A 234 -3.53 -12.03 -21.31
CA GLU A 234 -2.88 -13.12 -22.06
C GLU A 234 -1.58 -12.65 -22.73
N ARG A 235 -1.53 -11.41 -23.23
CA ARG A 235 -0.29 -10.81 -23.76
C ARG A 235 0.75 -10.65 -22.66
N MET A 236 0.39 -10.13 -21.48
CA MET A 236 1.33 -9.99 -20.34
C MET A 236 1.97 -11.34 -19.99
N ILE A 237 1.16 -12.40 -19.88
CA ILE A 237 1.65 -13.74 -19.56
C ILE A 237 2.59 -14.24 -20.67
N THR A 238 2.25 -14.04 -21.93
CA THR A 238 3.05 -14.51 -23.07
C THR A 238 4.40 -13.79 -23.13
N GLU A 239 4.41 -12.46 -23.02
CA GLU A 239 5.63 -11.64 -23.03
C GLU A 239 6.55 -11.98 -21.86
N CYS A 240 6.00 -12.19 -20.66
CA CYS A 240 6.79 -12.64 -19.51
C CYS A 240 7.44 -13.99 -19.77
N ARG A 241 6.67 -14.94 -20.29
CA ARG A 241 7.18 -16.29 -20.61
C ARG A 241 8.32 -16.24 -21.65
N GLU A 242 8.18 -15.43 -22.70
CA GLU A 242 9.20 -15.27 -23.75
C GLU A 242 10.51 -14.67 -23.18
N ARG A 243 10.40 -13.88 -22.11
CA ARG A 243 11.54 -13.27 -21.41
C ARG A 243 12.07 -14.11 -20.25
N GLY A 244 11.44 -15.27 -19.97
CA GLY A 244 11.83 -16.14 -18.86
C GLY A 244 11.50 -15.55 -17.48
N ILE A 245 10.44 -14.74 -17.41
CA ILE A 245 9.91 -14.13 -16.19
C ILE A 245 8.71 -14.94 -15.72
N ASP A 246 8.69 -15.31 -14.46
CA ASP A 246 7.56 -15.99 -13.85
C ASP A 246 6.37 -15.03 -13.65
N VAL A 247 5.15 -15.58 -13.67
CA VAL A 247 3.92 -14.82 -13.48
C VAL A 247 3.08 -15.44 -12.37
N LEU A 248 2.60 -14.60 -11.45
CA LEU A 248 1.58 -14.93 -10.47
C LEU A 248 0.37 -14.03 -10.71
N LEU A 249 -0.77 -14.61 -11.00
CA LEU A 249 -2.03 -13.87 -11.07
C LEU A 249 -2.66 -13.80 -9.68
N THR A 250 -3.27 -12.68 -9.35
CA THR A 250 -4.02 -12.49 -8.11
C THR A 250 -5.38 -11.88 -8.41
N TYR A 251 -6.33 -12.17 -7.54
CA TYR A 251 -7.57 -11.42 -7.40
C TYR A 251 -7.67 -11.01 -5.94
N LEU A 252 -7.34 -9.73 -5.66
CA LEU A 252 -7.18 -9.22 -4.30
C LEU A 252 -8.52 -9.10 -3.56
N PRO A 253 -8.55 -9.10 -2.21
CA PRO A 253 -9.79 -9.20 -1.46
C PRO A 253 -10.53 -7.85 -1.42
N PHE A 254 -11.82 -7.91 -1.65
CA PHE A 254 -12.79 -6.82 -1.44
C PHE A 254 -14.20 -7.41 -1.44
N PRO A 255 -15.26 -6.68 -1.02
CA PRO A 255 -16.64 -7.14 -1.11
C PRO A 255 -17.09 -7.24 -2.58
N ALA A 256 -16.82 -8.38 -3.20
CA ALA A 256 -17.03 -8.60 -4.63
C ALA A 256 -18.49 -8.87 -4.97
N THR A 257 -18.94 -8.39 -6.12
CA THR A 257 -20.23 -8.73 -6.75
C THR A 257 -20.17 -10.11 -7.39
N GLU A 258 -21.34 -10.64 -7.80
CA GLU A 258 -21.42 -11.89 -8.54
C GLU A 258 -20.61 -11.84 -9.85
N GLU A 259 -20.65 -10.72 -10.56
CA GLU A 259 -19.90 -10.53 -11.80
C GLU A 259 -18.39 -10.60 -11.55
N GLN A 260 -17.90 -10.01 -10.47
CA GLN A 260 -16.50 -10.04 -10.08
C GLN A 260 -16.05 -11.43 -9.61
N HIS A 261 -16.93 -12.22 -9.01
CA HIS A 261 -16.64 -13.65 -8.76
C HIS A 261 -16.52 -14.44 -10.06
N ARG A 262 -17.36 -14.14 -11.08
CA ARG A 262 -17.24 -14.75 -12.42
C ARG A 262 -15.93 -14.34 -13.12
N GLU A 263 -15.47 -13.10 -12.93
CA GLU A 263 -14.15 -12.66 -13.39
C GLU A 263 -13.04 -13.47 -12.73
N ALA A 264 -13.05 -13.59 -11.38
CA ALA A 264 -12.06 -14.35 -10.62
C ALA A 264 -11.97 -15.81 -11.09
N ASN A 265 -13.12 -16.45 -11.41
CA ASN A 265 -13.18 -17.78 -11.98
C ASN A 265 -12.58 -17.83 -13.40
N ARG A 266 -12.76 -16.78 -14.20
CA ARG A 266 -12.11 -16.67 -15.52
C ARG A 266 -10.61 -16.52 -15.41
N VAL A 267 -10.12 -15.79 -14.42
CA VAL A 267 -8.68 -15.69 -14.12
C VAL A 267 -8.10 -17.07 -13.80
N TYR A 268 -8.80 -17.88 -12.99
CA TYR A 268 -8.38 -19.26 -12.70
C TYR A 268 -8.20 -20.10 -13.95
N GLU A 269 -9.19 -20.10 -14.87
CA GLU A 269 -9.09 -20.83 -16.14
C GLU A 269 -7.95 -20.30 -17.03
N THR A 270 -7.72 -18.99 -17.03
CA THR A 270 -6.61 -18.38 -17.74
C THR A 270 -5.26 -18.83 -17.15
N ALA A 271 -5.13 -18.79 -15.83
CA ALA A 271 -3.92 -19.28 -15.15
C ALA A 271 -3.64 -20.75 -15.48
N ARG A 272 -4.67 -21.60 -15.44
CA ARG A 272 -4.60 -23.02 -15.79
C ARG A 272 -4.18 -23.23 -17.26
N LYS A 273 -4.77 -22.46 -18.20
CA LYS A 273 -4.46 -22.50 -19.64
C LYS A 273 -2.97 -22.21 -19.89
N TYR A 274 -2.42 -21.24 -19.19
CA TYR A 274 -1.05 -20.81 -19.37
C TYR A 274 -0.07 -21.48 -18.38
N GLY A 275 -0.54 -22.27 -17.41
CA GLY A 275 0.30 -22.93 -16.42
C GLY A 275 1.06 -21.95 -15.53
N VAL A 276 0.42 -20.85 -15.10
CA VAL A 276 0.94 -19.85 -14.17
C VAL A 276 0.23 -19.95 -12.82
N GLY A 277 0.86 -19.42 -11.76
CA GLY A 277 0.28 -19.39 -10.42
C GLY A 277 -0.96 -18.49 -10.36
N TYR A 278 -1.90 -18.81 -9.46
CA TYR A 278 -3.06 -17.97 -9.18
C TYR A 278 -3.47 -18.02 -7.71
N LEU A 279 -3.72 -16.86 -7.12
CA LEU A 279 -4.26 -16.70 -5.78
C LEU A 279 -5.57 -15.88 -5.86
N ASN A 280 -6.68 -16.55 -5.51
CA ASN A 280 -7.97 -15.88 -5.36
C ASN A 280 -8.21 -15.52 -3.91
N PHE A 281 -7.99 -14.28 -3.53
CA PHE A 281 -8.18 -13.82 -2.16
C PHE A 281 -9.65 -13.66 -1.76
N LEU A 282 -10.60 -13.73 -2.70
CA LEU A 282 -12.02 -13.81 -2.36
C LEU A 282 -12.38 -15.14 -1.69
N ASP A 283 -11.59 -16.19 -1.94
CA ASP A 283 -11.78 -17.53 -1.37
C ASP A 283 -10.93 -17.78 -0.11
N LEU A 284 -10.03 -16.84 0.21
CA LEU A 284 -9.10 -16.95 1.32
C LEU A 284 -9.51 -16.01 2.46
N SER A 285 -9.69 -16.56 3.66
CA SER A 285 -10.00 -15.76 4.85
C SER A 285 -8.73 -15.14 5.45
N VAL A 286 -8.05 -14.28 4.68
CA VAL A 286 -6.80 -13.63 5.10
C VAL A 286 -7.06 -12.33 5.86
N ILE A 287 -8.13 -11.62 5.49
CA ILE A 287 -8.49 -10.34 6.10
C ILE A 287 -9.84 -10.42 6.81
N ASP A 288 -10.03 -9.51 7.74
CA ASP A 288 -11.32 -9.20 8.34
C ASP A 288 -11.83 -7.89 7.72
N TYR A 289 -12.92 -7.96 6.96
CA TYR A 289 -13.45 -6.81 6.24
C TYR A 289 -13.92 -5.68 7.17
N ASP A 290 -14.28 -5.97 8.43
CA ASP A 290 -14.77 -4.97 9.38
C ASP A 290 -13.65 -4.06 9.92
N VAL A 291 -12.40 -4.53 9.89
CA VAL A 291 -11.25 -3.81 10.46
C VAL A 291 -10.11 -3.56 9.47
N ASP A 292 -10.04 -4.31 8.37
CA ASP A 292 -8.91 -4.29 7.42
C ASP A 292 -9.16 -3.45 6.17
N CYS A 293 -10.37 -2.86 6.04
CA CYS A 293 -10.71 -1.97 4.92
C CYS A 293 -10.56 -0.50 5.29
N SER A 294 -10.21 0.33 4.30
CA SER A 294 -10.10 1.79 4.46
C SER A 294 -11.32 2.55 3.97
N ASP A 295 -12.18 1.93 3.18
CA ASP A 295 -13.40 2.50 2.63
C ASP A 295 -14.47 1.41 2.39
N PRO A 296 -15.74 1.79 2.12
CA PRO A 296 -16.86 0.86 2.09
C PRO A 296 -16.79 -0.26 1.07
N GLY A 297 -15.81 -0.34 0.23
CA GLY A 297 -15.93 -1.35 -0.81
C GLY A 297 -14.68 -1.85 -1.47
N SER A 298 -13.51 -1.27 -1.26
CA SER A 298 -12.51 -1.64 -2.24
C SER A 298 -11.06 -1.57 -1.84
N HIS A 299 -10.67 -0.81 -0.84
CA HIS A 299 -9.26 -0.64 -0.54
C HIS A 299 -8.92 -1.12 0.87
N LEU A 300 -7.76 -1.73 1.01
CA LEU A 300 -7.25 -2.14 2.30
C LEU A 300 -6.62 -0.96 3.06
N ASN A 301 -6.69 -1.03 4.37
CA ASN A 301 -5.92 -0.19 5.27
C ASN A 301 -4.57 -0.86 5.60
N PRO A 302 -3.67 -0.22 6.37
CA PRO A 302 -2.37 -0.79 6.74
C PRO A 302 -2.43 -2.18 7.38
N SER A 303 -3.45 -2.49 8.18
CA SER A 303 -3.63 -3.82 8.78
C SER A 303 -3.92 -4.88 7.73
N GLY A 304 -4.92 -4.65 6.87
CA GLY A 304 -5.28 -5.57 5.80
C GLY A 304 -4.15 -5.76 4.78
N ALA A 305 -3.54 -4.65 4.38
CA ALA A 305 -2.42 -4.68 3.45
C ALA A 305 -1.22 -5.48 3.98
N ARG A 306 -0.90 -5.37 5.28
CA ARG A 306 0.15 -6.18 5.90
C ARG A 306 -0.18 -7.67 5.84
N LYS A 307 -1.41 -8.07 6.15
CA LYS A 307 -1.85 -9.47 6.09
C LYS A 307 -1.73 -10.04 4.68
N ILE A 308 -2.15 -9.30 3.67
CA ILE A 308 -2.01 -9.69 2.26
C ILE A 308 -0.55 -9.75 1.85
N THR A 309 0.25 -8.76 2.24
CA THR A 309 1.69 -8.73 1.94
C THR A 309 2.42 -9.91 2.56
N ASP A 310 2.13 -10.25 3.82
CA ASP A 310 2.74 -11.38 4.51
C ASP A 310 2.32 -12.72 3.89
N TYR A 311 1.04 -12.89 3.56
CA TYR A 311 0.55 -14.08 2.85
C TYR A 311 1.22 -14.27 1.49
N LEU A 312 1.29 -13.19 0.68
CA LEU A 312 1.98 -13.21 -0.61
C LEU A 312 3.47 -13.50 -0.45
N GLY A 313 4.14 -12.86 0.52
CA GLY A 313 5.56 -13.07 0.79
C GLY A 313 5.87 -14.51 1.15
N ASN A 314 5.06 -15.12 2.02
CA ASN A 314 5.17 -16.55 2.36
C ASN A 314 4.97 -17.43 1.13
N TYR A 315 3.88 -17.24 0.39
CA TYR A 315 3.59 -18.01 -0.82
C TYR A 315 4.72 -17.88 -1.86
N ILE A 316 5.20 -16.65 -2.10
CA ILE A 316 6.29 -16.41 -3.06
C ILE A 316 7.58 -17.09 -2.59
N SER A 317 7.91 -17.05 -1.30
CA SER A 317 9.11 -17.69 -0.76
C SER A 317 9.09 -19.21 -0.90
N GLU A 318 7.92 -19.82 -0.85
CA GLU A 318 7.73 -21.27 -0.98
C GLU A 318 7.69 -21.75 -2.44
N GLN A 319 7.08 -20.96 -3.34
CA GLN A 319 6.79 -21.37 -4.72
C GLN A 319 7.80 -20.85 -5.76
N TYR A 320 8.47 -19.73 -5.46
CA TYR A 320 9.41 -19.07 -6.39
C TYR A 320 10.80 -18.96 -5.77
N HIS A 321 11.84 -19.12 -6.56
CA HIS A 321 13.24 -19.12 -6.09
C HIS A 321 13.78 -17.69 -5.89
N ILE A 322 13.13 -16.90 -5.03
CA ILE A 322 13.57 -15.56 -4.67
C ILE A 322 14.35 -15.64 -3.35
N ARG A 323 15.60 -15.20 -3.38
CA ARG A 323 16.50 -15.32 -2.23
C ARG A 323 16.45 -14.11 -1.31
N ASP A 324 16.69 -14.33 -0.04
CA ASP A 324 16.88 -13.27 0.95
C ASP A 324 18.19 -12.50 0.69
N LYS A 325 18.07 -11.19 0.46
CA LYS A 325 19.18 -10.28 0.13
C LYS A 325 19.60 -9.37 1.28
N ARG A 326 18.97 -9.45 2.46
CA ARG A 326 19.20 -8.51 3.59
C ARG A 326 20.65 -8.49 4.06
N SER A 327 21.36 -9.60 3.98
CA SER A 327 22.76 -9.72 4.37
C SER A 327 23.76 -9.29 3.28
N GLU A 328 23.32 -9.00 2.06
CA GLU A 328 24.18 -8.66 0.94
C GLU A 328 24.52 -7.17 0.94
N ALA A 329 25.80 -6.83 0.94
CA ALA A 329 26.29 -5.43 0.97
C ALA A 329 25.74 -4.59 -0.21
N ALA A 330 25.48 -5.19 -1.36
CA ALA A 330 24.91 -4.52 -2.53
C ALA A 330 23.50 -3.97 -2.28
N PHE A 331 22.77 -4.55 -1.32
CA PHE A 331 21.40 -4.17 -0.96
C PHE A 331 21.29 -3.42 0.38
N SER A 332 22.43 -3.00 0.97
CA SER A 332 22.44 -2.26 2.25
C SER A 332 21.53 -1.02 2.25
N ARG A 333 21.36 -0.35 1.10
CA ARG A 333 20.44 0.76 0.92
C ARG A 333 18.99 0.40 1.24
N TRP A 334 18.56 -0.83 0.99
CA TRP A 334 17.21 -1.29 1.33
C TRP A 334 16.98 -1.31 2.84
N ASN A 335 18.02 -1.65 3.62
CA ASN A 335 17.96 -1.57 5.07
C ASN A 335 17.82 -0.11 5.56
N ASP A 336 18.49 0.85 4.89
CA ASP A 336 18.36 2.27 5.21
C ASP A 336 16.99 2.81 4.80
N ASP A 337 16.49 2.45 3.61
CA ASP A 337 15.14 2.80 3.16
C ASP A 337 14.08 2.20 4.10
N TYR A 338 14.29 0.97 4.61
CA TYR A 338 13.39 0.36 5.57
C TYR A 338 13.34 1.12 6.90
N ARG A 339 14.47 1.60 7.43
CA ARG A 339 14.48 2.42 8.65
C ARG A 339 13.70 3.72 8.46
N ILE A 340 13.78 4.34 7.29
CA ILE A 340 13.00 5.55 6.97
C ILE A 340 11.51 5.21 6.91
N TYR A 341 11.16 4.10 6.28
CA TYR A 341 9.79 3.59 6.20
C TYR A 341 9.22 3.26 7.59
N GLN A 342 10.00 2.59 8.45
CA GLN A 342 9.62 2.28 9.83
C GLN A 342 9.38 3.56 10.64
N LYS A 343 10.27 4.55 10.51
CA LYS A 343 10.08 5.85 11.15
C LYS A 343 8.78 6.52 10.68
N TYR A 344 8.48 6.48 9.40
CA TYR A 344 7.22 7.01 8.85
C TYR A 344 6.00 6.34 9.50
N LYS A 345 5.99 5.00 9.65
CA LYS A 345 4.91 4.30 10.35
C LYS A 345 4.77 4.75 11.81
N TYR A 346 5.87 4.95 12.51
CA TYR A 346 5.86 5.45 13.88
C TYR A 346 5.40 6.91 13.98
N ASP A 347 5.71 7.74 12.97
CA ASP A 347 5.20 9.10 12.91
C ASP A 347 3.69 9.14 12.62
N LEU A 348 3.15 8.21 11.84
CA LEU A 348 1.69 8.03 11.67
C LEU A 348 1.03 7.68 13.01
N LEU A 349 1.62 6.76 13.78
CA LEU A 349 1.12 6.36 15.09
C LEU A 349 1.06 7.55 16.05
N ARG A 350 2.13 8.35 16.13
CA ARG A 350 2.23 9.53 17.01
C ARG A 350 1.32 10.69 16.59
N GLN A 351 0.81 10.70 15.37
CA GLN A 351 0.00 11.80 14.84
C GLN A 351 -1.49 11.50 14.84
N THR A 352 -1.89 10.25 14.99
CA THR A 352 -3.32 9.92 15.04
C THR A 352 -3.91 10.29 16.40
N ASN A 353 -5.13 10.82 16.35
CA ASN A 353 -5.90 11.12 17.56
C ASN A 353 -7.12 10.18 17.73
N ASP A 354 -7.29 9.22 16.84
CA ASP A 354 -8.42 8.29 16.86
C ASP A 354 -7.96 6.94 17.44
N LEU A 355 -8.71 6.37 18.38
CA LEU A 355 -8.37 5.11 19.04
C LEU A 355 -8.44 3.92 18.07
N ASP A 356 -9.44 3.88 17.21
CA ASP A 356 -9.59 2.84 16.20
C ASP A 356 -8.40 2.81 15.23
N ILE A 357 -7.99 3.99 14.74
CA ILE A 357 -6.78 4.12 13.92
C ILE A 357 -5.53 3.71 14.71
N TYR A 358 -5.43 4.10 15.98
CA TYR A 358 -4.30 3.73 16.83
C TYR A 358 -4.20 2.22 17.02
N LEU A 359 -5.33 1.56 17.32
CA LEU A 359 -5.39 0.09 17.47
C LEU A 359 -5.04 -0.63 16.15
N MET A 360 -5.47 -0.11 15.01
CA MET A 360 -5.09 -0.63 13.70
C MET A 360 -3.58 -0.49 13.45
N LEU A 361 -2.98 0.65 13.80
CA LEU A 361 -1.56 0.93 13.53
C LEU A 361 -0.61 0.14 14.45
N ILE A 362 -0.96 -0.10 15.71
CA ILE A 362 -0.13 -0.93 16.60
C ILE A 362 -0.14 -2.41 16.22
N ALA A 363 -1.08 -2.84 15.37
CA ALA A 363 -1.05 -4.15 14.75
C ALA A 363 0.10 -4.25 13.72
N ASP A 364 1.30 -3.90 14.09
CA ASP A 364 2.53 -3.89 13.29
C ASP A 364 3.55 -4.90 13.83
N GLN A 365 4.14 -5.71 12.94
CA GLN A 365 5.07 -6.77 13.32
C GLN A 365 6.32 -6.29 14.07
N ASN A 366 6.69 -5.02 13.93
CA ASN A 366 7.85 -4.42 14.63
C ASN A 366 7.49 -3.87 16.00
N LEU A 367 6.21 -3.84 16.35
CA LEU A 367 5.73 -3.32 17.62
C LEU A 367 5.33 -4.45 18.57
N MET A 368 5.62 -4.21 19.84
CA MET A 368 5.00 -4.84 20.98
C MET A 368 4.23 -3.77 21.71
N SER A 369 3.03 -4.07 22.17
CA SER A 369 2.21 -3.13 22.92
C SER A 369 1.90 -3.67 24.32
N VAL A 370 2.05 -2.79 25.31
CA VAL A 370 1.58 -3.04 26.67
C VAL A 370 0.26 -2.29 26.83
N ILE A 371 -0.83 -3.05 26.99
CA ILE A 371 -2.21 -2.53 26.95
C ILE A 371 -2.88 -2.76 28.30
N GLU A 372 -3.41 -1.69 28.85
CA GLU A 372 -4.23 -1.69 30.05
C GLU A 372 -5.67 -1.35 29.65
N ILE A 373 -6.60 -2.26 29.91
CA ILE A 373 -8.03 -2.05 29.65
C ILE A 373 -8.75 -1.94 30.99
N ASN A 374 -9.19 -0.75 31.34
CA ASN A 374 -9.89 -0.45 32.58
C ASN A 374 -11.41 -0.49 32.41
N ASN A 375 -11.90 -0.36 31.17
CA ASN A 375 -13.31 -0.39 30.84
C ASN A 375 -13.64 -1.58 29.92
N PRO A 376 -14.31 -2.62 30.41
CA PRO A 376 -14.62 -3.82 29.63
C PRO A 376 -15.64 -3.58 28.51
N GLN A 377 -16.33 -2.45 28.49
CA GLN A 377 -17.26 -2.11 27.42
C GLN A 377 -16.60 -2.01 26.03
N LEU A 378 -15.27 -1.88 26.00
CA LEU A 378 -14.51 -2.01 24.75
C LEU A 378 -14.84 -3.31 23.99
N PHE A 379 -15.07 -4.42 24.71
CA PHE A 379 -15.37 -5.73 24.13
C PHE A 379 -16.88 -5.96 23.88
N GLU A 380 -17.73 -5.10 24.40
CA GLU A 380 -19.18 -5.14 24.16
C GLU A 380 -19.57 -4.38 22.89
N ASP A 381 -18.73 -3.46 22.45
CA ASP A 381 -18.84 -2.79 21.16
C ASP A 381 -18.25 -3.66 20.06
N GLU A 382 -19.05 -3.99 19.04
CA GLU A 382 -18.69 -4.91 17.97
C GLU A 382 -17.44 -4.45 17.20
N HIS A 383 -17.32 -3.16 16.92
CA HIS A 383 -16.19 -2.59 16.19
C HIS A 383 -14.88 -2.68 16.99
N TYR A 384 -14.90 -2.23 18.26
CA TYR A 384 -13.71 -2.31 19.11
C TYR A 384 -13.35 -3.74 19.50
N SER A 385 -14.34 -4.62 19.63
CA SER A 385 -14.12 -6.05 19.83
C SER A 385 -13.36 -6.66 18.63
N ALA A 386 -13.74 -6.31 17.41
CA ALA A 386 -13.04 -6.78 16.20
C ALA A 386 -11.60 -6.23 16.12
N LEU A 387 -11.38 -4.96 16.44
CA LEU A 387 -10.03 -4.37 16.51
C LEU A 387 -9.17 -5.04 17.59
N ALA A 388 -9.73 -5.34 18.75
CA ALA A 388 -9.03 -6.06 19.81
C ALA A 388 -8.68 -7.49 19.37
N GLN A 389 -9.59 -8.20 18.71
CA GLN A 389 -9.34 -9.53 18.17
C GLN A 389 -8.25 -9.53 17.09
N ASN A 390 -8.16 -8.48 16.29
CA ASN A 390 -7.07 -8.30 15.33
C ASN A 390 -5.68 -8.23 16.00
N LEU A 391 -5.63 -7.80 17.27
CA LEU A 391 -4.44 -7.82 18.12
C LEU A 391 -4.29 -9.12 18.93
N GLY A 392 -5.15 -10.13 18.67
CA GLY A 392 -5.17 -11.38 19.44
C GLY A 392 -5.83 -11.27 20.81
N ILE A 393 -6.39 -10.12 21.17
CA ILE A 393 -7.06 -9.90 22.46
C ILE A 393 -8.48 -10.49 22.39
N SER A 394 -8.84 -11.29 23.39
CA SER A 394 -10.17 -11.90 23.49
C SER A 394 -10.94 -11.40 24.72
N PRO A 395 -12.26 -11.52 24.78
CA PRO A 395 -13.07 -11.12 25.95
C PRO A 395 -12.68 -11.79 27.27
N GLY A 396 -11.93 -12.90 27.22
CA GLY A 396 -11.38 -13.58 28.39
C GLY A 396 -10.16 -12.88 29.00
N ASN A 397 -9.55 -11.93 28.28
CA ASN A 397 -8.38 -11.16 28.71
C ASN A 397 -8.79 -9.82 29.37
N THR A 398 -9.78 -9.80 30.28
CA THR A 398 -10.40 -8.55 30.71
C THR A 398 -9.87 -7.92 32.01
N ALA A 399 -10.17 -6.66 32.11
CA ALA A 399 -10.33 -5.66 33.18
C ALA A 399 -9.31 -5.61 34.34
N SER A 400 -8.71 -6.67 34.78
CA SER A 400 -7.65 -6.64 35.81
C SER A 400 -6.27 -7.01 35.28
N ASP A 401 -6.16 -7.18 33.97
CA ASP A 401 -4.94 -7.67 33.36
C ASP A 401 -4.20 -6.56 32.61
N LEU A 402 -2.88 -6.59 32.73
CA LEU A 402 -1.99 -5.88 31.82
C LEU A 402 -1.67 -6.83 30.68
N LEU A 403 -2.05 -6.47 29.46
CA LEU A 403 -1.87 -7.28 28.29
C LEU A 403 -0.57 -6.92 27.58
N ILE A 404 0.23 -7.88 27.24
CA ILE A 404 1.41 -7.73 26.40
C ILE A 404 1.10 -8.40 25.07
N VAL A 405 1.02 -7.59 24.03
CA VAL A 405 0.54 -7.97 22.71
C VAL A 405 1.67 -7.87 21.70
N ASP A 406 1.94 -8.95 21.01
CA ASP A 406 2.72 -8.92 19.77
C ASP A 406 1.89 -8.26 18.65
N GLY A 407 2.45 -7.28 17.96
CA GLY A 407 1.76 -6.58 16.88
C GLY A 407 1.33 -7.46 15.68
N LYS A 408 1.76 -8.73 15.62
CA LYS A 408 1.20 -9.73 14.69
C LYS A 408 -0.15 -10.31 15.18
N GLY A 409 -0.53 -10.06 16.43
CA GLY A 409 -1.70 -10.69 17.04
C GLY A 409 -1.55 -12.19 17.30
N SER A 410 -0.31 -12.71 17.26
CA SER A 410 -0.04 -14.15 17.38
C SER A 410 0.03 -14.62 18.83
N GLU A 411 0.36 -13.74 19.75
CA GLU A 411 0.49 -14.05 21.18
C GLU A 411 0.07 -12.87 22.05
N VAL A 412 -0.78 -13.16 23.04
CA VAL A 412 -1.14 -12.22 24.10
C VAL A 412 -0.73 -12.83 25.45
N LYS A 413 0.15 -12.13 26.17
CA LYS A 413 0.57 -12.49 27.53
C LYS A 413 -0.09 -11.54 28.53
N CYS A 414 -0.41 -12.08 29.71
CA CYS A 414 -1.14 -11.33 30.73
C CYS A 414 -0.34 -11.27 32.03
N LEU A 415 -0.30 -10.09 32.64
CA LEU A 415 0.14 -9.87 34.01
C LEU A 415 -1.03 -9.40 34.88
N LYS A 416 -1.19 -9.99 36.06
CA LYS A 416 -2.29 -9.67 36.97
C LYS A 416 -1.94 -8.49 37.86
N LYS A 417 -2.73 -7.43 37.82
CA LYS A 417 -2.56 -6.24 38.67
C LYS A 417 -2.79 -6.53 40.16
N ASP A 418 -3.50 -7.59 40.49
CA ASP A 418 -3.85 -7.99 41.86
C ASP A 418 -2.75 -8.79 42.56
N SER A 419 -1.66 -9.12 41.90
CA SER A 419 -0.58 -9.89 42.49
C SER A 419 0.16 -9.04 43.50
N THR A 420 0.23 -9.51 44.76
CA THR A 420 1.05 -8.88 45.80
C THR A 420 2.52 -9.16 45.50
N GLY A 421 3.21 -8.17 44.95
CA GLY A 421 4.63 -8.26 44.60
C GLY A 421 4.94 -7.90 43.18
N ALA A 422 6.16 -8.21 42.74
CA ALA A 422 6.53 -8.07 41.31
C ALA A 422 6.11 -9.32 40.53
N ASP A 423 5.41 -9.12 39.43
CA ASP A 423 5.11 -10.16 38.43
C ASP A 423 5.79 -9.81 37.11
N SER A 424 6.25 -10.82 36.38
CA SER A 424 6.97 -10.58 35.12
C SER A 424 6.70 -11.66 34.08
N VAL A 425 6.70 -11.25 32.82
CA VAL A 425 6.57 -12.14 31.67
C VAL A 425 7.62 -11.80 30.61
N SER A 426 8.19 -12.82 30.02
CA SER A 426 9.10 -12.66 28.87
C SER A 426 8.30 -12.33 27.63
N ALA A 427 8.71 -11.30 26.89
CA ALA A 427 8.11 -10.85 25.64
C ALA A 427 9.21 -10.62 24.59
N ASP A 428 8.83 -10.33 23.35
CA ASP A 428 9.77 -10.19 22.23
C ASP A 428 10.83 -9.09 22.45
N ALA A 429 10.42 -7.97 23.06
CA ALA A 429 11.32 -6.84 23.32
C ALA A 429 12.11 -6.97 24.62
N GLY A 430 11.85 -7.97 25.47
CA GLY A 430 12.49 -8.15 26.77
C GLY A 430 11.51 -8.66 27.84
N HIS A 431 11.87 -8.47 29.13
CA HIS A 431 11.00 -8.84 30.24
C HIS A 431 10.11 -7.67 30.65
N VAL A 432 8.80 -7.81 30.48
CA VAL A 432 7.83 -6.86 31.02
C VAL A 432 7.56 -7.22 32.48
N THR A 433 7.81 -6.27 33.37
CA THR A 433 7.65 -6.44 34.82
C THR A 433 6.64 -5.42 35.35
N LEU A 434 5.69 -5.91 36.13
CA LEU A 434 4.74 -5.12 36.88
C LEU A 434 5.16 -5.10 38.36
N THR A 435 5.36 -3.92 38.94
CA THR A 435 5.69 -3.75 40.34
C THR A 435 4.74 -2.78 41.02
N GLY A 436 4.11 -3.15 42.13
CA GLY A 436 3.21 -2.30 42.88
C GLY A 436 2.57 -3.04 44.06
N ASN A 437 1.92 -2.29 44.92
CA ASN A 437 1.29 -2.83 46.13
C ASN A 437 -0.25 -2.69 46.11
N ALA A 438 -0.81 -2.09 45.06
CA ALA A 438 -2.24 -1.86 44.96
C ALA A 438 -2.65 -1.82 43.49
N SER A 439 -3.89 -2.20 43.18
CA SER A 439 -4.47 -2.21 41.85
C SER A 439 -4.51 -0.82 41.17
N ASP A 440 -4.36 0.24 41.95
CA ASP A 440 -4.41 1.63 41.54
C ASP A 440 -3.05 2.38 41.64
N SER A 441 -1.97 1.68 42.05
CA SER A 441 -0.64 2.27 42.12
C SER A 441 0.43 1.23 41.81
N TYR A 442 0.98 1.31 40.59
CA TYR A 442 1.96 0.37 40.06
C TYR A 442 2.87 1.01 39.00
N MET A 443 3.99 0.37 38.75
CA MET A 443 4.96 0.73 37.73
C MET A 443 5.13 -0.43 36.74
N VAL A 444 5.29 -0.12 35.49
CA VAL A 444 5.56 -1.08 34.43
C VAL A 444 6.94 -0.82 33.84
N PHE A 445 7.74 -1.87 33.77
CA PHE A 445 9.09 -1.84 33.23
C PHE A 445 9.23 -2.80 32.06
N LEU A 446 10.09 -2.44 31.12
CA LEU A 446 10.69 -3.35 30.16
C LEU A 446 12.17 -3.52 30.54
N ASP A 447 12.54 -4.71 31.01
CA ASP A 447 13.83 -4.97 31.65
C ASP A 447 14.08 -4.00 32.80
N GLN A 448 14.95 -3.01 32.62
CA GLN A 448 15.27 -1.97 33.65
C GLN A 448 14.70 -0.59 33.27
N GLN A 449 14.06 -0.46 32.12
CA GLN A 449 13.47 0.79 31.63
C GLN A 449 12.04 0.92 32.15
N GLU A 450 11.74 2.00 32.87
CA GLU A 450 10.36 2.34 33.20
C GLU A 450 9.60 2.71 31.93
N LEU A 451 8.49 2.02 31.69
CA LEU A 451 7.58 2.34 30.57
C LEU A 451 6.56 3.40 30.98
N TYR A 452 5.92 3.20 32.13
CA TYR A 452 5.04 4.18 32.76
C TYR A 452 4.72 3.83 34.21
N THR A 453 4.25 4.83 34.95
CA THR A 453 3.80 4.68 36.33
C THR A 453 2.34 5.12 36.48
N VAL A 454 1.55 4.33 37.17
CA VAL A 454 0.18 4.68 37.57
C VAL A 454 0.18 4.99 39.04
N SER A 455 -0.39 6.17 39.41
CA SER A 455 -0.57 6.59 40.81
C SER A 455 -2.00 7.06 41.01
N GLY A 456 -2.80 6.29 41.74
CA GLY A 456 -4.22 6.52 41.97
C GLY A 456 -5.10 5.90 40.88
N GLN A 457 -6.42 6.03 41.01
CA GLN A 457 -7.34 5.50 40.00
C GLN A 457 -7.07 6.16 38.65
N SER A 458 -6.77 5.34 37.65
CA SER A 458 -6.64 5.80 36.28
C SER A 458 -7.99 6.30 35.77
N ALA A 459 -8.05 7.53 35.28
CA ALA A 459 -9.23 8.05 34.61
C ALA A 459 -9.36 7.53 33.16
N ALA A 460 -8.36 6.81 32.66
CA ALA A 460 -8.36 6.26 31.31
C ALA A 460 -9.12 4.94 31.26
N ASP A 461 -9.98 4.79 30.26
CA ASP A 461 -10.66 3.52 29.96
C ASP A 461 -9.72 2.53 29.30
N ILE A 462 -8.76 3.02 28.53
CA ILE A 462 -7.66 2.24 27.96
C ILE A 462 -6.37 3.06 27.98
N ARG A 463 -5.24 2.38 28.27
CA ARG A 463 -3.88 2.91 28.10
C ARG A 463 -3.09 1.94 27.23
N ILE A 464 -2.29 2.48 26.32
CA ILE A 464 -1.45 1.69 25.42
C ILE A 464 -0.05 2.29 25.40
N CYS A 465 0.97 1.46 25.66
CA CYS A 465 2.38 1.80 25.47
C CYS A 465 2.93 0.93 24.32
N ALA A 466 3.24 1.55 23.18
CA ALA A 466 3.83 0.89 22.03
C ALA A 466 5.35 0.95 22.09
N VAL A 467 6.02 -0.19 21.88
CA VAL A 467 7.46 -0.38 22.01
C VAL A 467 8.01 -1.00 20.73
N ASP A 468 9.12 -0.48 20.24
CA ASP A 468 9.86 -1.10 19.13
C ASP A 468 10.54 -2.39 19.61
N LYS A 469 10.24 -3.53 18.98
CA LYS A 469 10.76 -4.84 19.38
C LYS A 469 12.27 -4.97 19.26
N ALA A 470 12.87 -4.30 18.29
CA ALA A 470 14.29 -4.45 17.98
C ALA A 470 15.16 -3.63 18.95
N THR A 471 14.67 -2.48 19.41
CA THR A 471 15.42 -1.54 20.25
C THR A 471 14.98 -1.54 21.70
N GLY A 472 13.74 -1.97 21.99
CA GLY A 472 13.10 -1.81 23.29
C GLY A 472 12.66 -0.37 23.59
N GLU A 473 12.84 0.57 22.66
CA GLU A 473 12.47 1.97 22.86
C GLU A 473 10.97 2.17 22.79
N VAL A 474 10.44 3.03 23.67
CA VAL A 474 9.04 3.45 23.62
C VAL A 474 8.82 4.30 22.36
N VAL A 475 7.93 3.82 21.50
CA VAL A 475 7.52 4.56 20.31
C VAL A 475 6.50 5.62 20.68
N ASP A 476 5.48 5.25 21.47
CA ASP A 476 4.44 6.15 21.92
C ASP A 476 3.67 5.57 23.11
N THR A 477 3.07 6.44 23.92
CA THR A 477 2.16 6.06 25.00
C THR A 477 0.90 6.93 24.93
N VAL A 478 -0.26 6.29 24.96
CA VAL A 478 -1.56 6.98 24.87
C VAL A 478 -2.55 6.52 25.90
N ASN A 479 -3.47 7.43 26.23
CA ASN A 479 -4.67 7.17 27.02
C ASN A 479 -5.91 7.53 26.23
N SER A 480 -7.01 6.82 26.46
CA SER A 480 -8.32 7.19 25.95
C SER A 480 -9.40 7.07 27.01
N VAL A 481 -10.38 7.97 26.97
CA VAL A 481 -11.60 7.95 27.77
C VAL A 481 -12.79 7.87 26.83
N PHE A 482 -13.68 6.92 27.08
CA PHE A 482 -14.80 6.64 26.21
C PHE A 482 -15.96 7.61 26.45
N SER A 483 -16.63 7.99 25.38
CA SER A 483 -17.94 8.60 25.40
C SER A 483 -18.95 7.67 24.73
N TYR A 484 -20.23 7.79 25.10
CA TYR A 484 -21.26 6.87 24.64
C TYR A 484 -22.40 7.63 24.00
N ASP A 485 -22.97 7.05 22.96
CA ASP A 485 -24.22 7.50 22.40
C ASP A 485 -25.42 7.08 23.30
N PRO A 486 -26.64 7.56 23.00
CA PRO A 486 -27.86 7.17 23.79
C PRO A 486 -28.20 5.67 23.74
N ALA A 487 -27.65 4.94 22.78
CA ALA A 487 -27.79 3.47 22.65
C ALA A 487 -26.70 2.69 23.41
N GLY A 488 -25.67 3.38 23.92
CA GLY A 488 -24.58 2.80 24.69
C GLY A 488 -23.37 2.39 23.86
N HIS A 489 -23.30 2.74 22.56
CA HIS A 489 -22.11 2.49 21.73
C HIS A 489 -21.00 3.52 22.03
N ILE A 490 -19.77 3.07 21.92
CA ILE A 490 -18.59 3.95 22.03
C ILE A 490 -18.57 4.88 20.81
N VAL A 491 -18.45 6.18 21.06
CA VAL A 491 -18.46 7.21 20.02
C VAL A 491 -17.06 7.78 19.86
N SER A 492 -16.42 7.47 18.74
CA SER A 492 -15.16 8.07 18.24
C SER A 492 -14.17 8.49 19.35
N PRO A 493 -13.72 7.56 20.18
CA PRO A 493 -12.83 7.89 21.30
C PRO A 493 -11.52 8.45 20.77
N THR A 494 -11.09 9.56 21.37
CA THR A 494 -9.80 10.18 21.04
C THR A 494 -8.70 9.65 21.94
N VAL A 495 -7.48 9.54 21.41
CA VAL A 495 -6.29 9.24 22.20
C VAL A 495 -5.57 10.52 22.60
N ALA A 496 -5.09 10.55 23.82
CA ALA A 496 -4.19 11.58 24.35
C ALA A 496 -2.79 11.00 24.47
N HIS A 497 -1.82 11.57 23.76
CA HIS A 497 -0.42 11.15 23.80
C HIS A 497 0.24 11.63 25.11
N GLU A 498 0.88 10.73 25.82
CA GLU A 498 1.73 11.05 26.96
C GLU A 498 3.12 11.52 26.43
N ARG A 499 3.54 12.70 26.87
CA ARG A 499 4.86 13.27 26.46
C ARG A 499 5.92 13.01 27.52
#